data_4cf7df01d7bfa44eab1c7cd67b3b8156
#
_entry.id   4cf7df01d7bfa44eab1c7cd67b3b8156
#
_cell.length_a   1.000
_cell.length_b   1.000
_cell.length_c   1.000
_cell.angle_alpha   90.00
_cell.angle_beta   90.00
_cell.angle_gamma   90.00
#
_symmetry.space_group_name_H-M   'P 1'
#
loop_
_entity.id
_entity.type
_entity.pdbx_description
1 polymer ?
#
loop_
_entity_poly.entity_id
_entity_poly.type
_entity_poly.pdbx_seq_one_letter_code
_entity_poly.pdbx_strand_id
1 'polypeptide(L)'
;MQEAVFKGATGKLYRFAAVRPDVAFPEGPAVYAFARPAFGGRTWVPLFLSRTANLAVRMTGHERWEEARLLGATHVLLLSFPERSEREAAEIDLSDALRPVMNDDGPAEHEEAPIAAGQVVHFFPPIRLKAAVG
;
A
#
# COMPACT_ATOMS: atom_id res chain seq x y z
N MET A 1 18.47 -4.54 4.78
CA MET A 1 17.12 -4.15 4.39
C MET A 1 16.21 -4.16 5.59
N GLN A 2 15.40 -3.13 5.71
CA GLN A 2 14.50 -3.05 6.86
C GLN A 2 13.25 -3.87 6.62
N GLU A 3 12.68 -4.33 7.70
CA GLU A 3 11.44 -5.08 7.66
C GLU A 3 10.43 -4.47 8.61
N ALA A 4 9.16 -4.67 8.30
CA ALA A 4 8.06 -4.30 9.18
C ALA A 4 7.18 -5.52 9.33
N VAL A 5 6.88 -5.91 10.56
CA VAL A 5 6.04 -7.08 10.81
C VAL A 5 4.78 -6.62 11.51
N PHE A 6 3.65 -7.01 10.95
CA PHE A 6 2.37 -6.66 11.53
C PHE A 6 1.55 -7.93 11.77
N LYS A 7 0.72 -7.87 12.80
CA LYS A 7 -0.20 -8.96 13.08
C LYS A 7 -1.58 -8.56 12.60
N GLY A 8 -2.18 -9.38 11.78
CA GLY A 8 -3.54 -9.16 11.33
C GLY A 8 -4.56 -9.45 12.40
N ALA A 9 -5.80 -9.14 12.12
CA ALA A 9 -6.89 -9.37 13.08
C ALA A 9 -7.04 -10.85 13.41
N THR A 10 -6.70 -11.73 12.49
CA THR A 10 -6.77 -13.17 12.73
C THR A 10 -5.57 -13.70 13.53
N GLY A 11 -4.60 -12.86 13.81
CA GLY A 11 -3.37 -13.29 14.48
C GLY A 11 -2.23 -13.66 13.54
N LYS A 12 -2.51 -13.70 12.25
CA LYS A 12 -1.48 -14.04 11.28
C LYS A 12 -0.44 -12.92 11.21
N LEU A 13 0.82 -13.29 11.06
CA LEU A 13 1.90 -12.32 10.95
C LEU A 13 2.23 -12.08 9.49
N TYR A 14 2.46 -10.81 9.16
CA TYR A 14 2.80 -10.39 7.81
C TYR A 14 4.12 -9.64 7.86
N ARG A 15 5.07 -10.05 7.04
CA ARG A 15 6.41 -9.49 7.07
C ARG A 15 6.66 -8.72 5.80
N PHE A 16 6.74 -7.42 5.91
CA PHE A 16 6.91 -6.53 4.77
C PHE A 16 8.36 -6.10 4.64
N ALA A 17 8.78 -5.88 3.42
CA ALA A 17 10.04 -5.19 3.18
C ALA A 17 9.78 -3.69 3.20
N ALA A 18 10.61 -2.94 3.89
CA ALA A 18 10.48 -1.50 3.97
C ALA A 18 11.52 -0.86 3.06
N VAL A 19 11.07 -0.11 2.08
CA VAL A 19 11.98 0.51 1.12
C VAL A 19 11.69 1.99 1.01
N ARG A 20 12.68 2.73 0.58
CA ARG A 20 12.50 4.15 0.37
C ARG A 20 11.73 4.37 -0.92
N PRO A 21 11.02 5.50 -1.02
CA PRO A 21 10.14 5.71 -2.18
C PRO A 21 10.88 5.95 -3.48
N ASP A 22 12.17 6.21 -3.43
CA ASP A 22 12.92 6.51 -4.65
C ASP A 22 13.56 5.27 -5.28
N VAL A 23 13.23 4.08 -4.79
CA VAL A 23 13.77 2.89 -5.40
C VAL A 23 12.88 2.45 -6.57
N ALA A 24 13.42 1.58 -7.39
CA ALA A 24 12.61 0.96 -8.43
C ALA A 24 11.79 -0.15 -7.81
N PHE A 25 10.49 -0.12 -8.05
CA PHE A 25 9.61 -1.13 -7.48
C PHE A 25 9.47 -2.31 -8.42
N PRO A 26 9.40 -3.53 -7.88
CA PRO A 26 9.23 -4.69 -8.74
C PRO A 26 7.86 -4.71 -9.39
N GLU A 27 7.80 -5.28 -10.57
CA GLU A 27 6.52 -5.56 -11.17
C GLU A 27 5.92 -6.77 -10.47
N GLY A 28 4.61 -6.78 -10.44
CA GLY A 28 3.92 -7.92 -9.87
C GLY A 28 2.99 -7.53 -8.74
N PRO A 29 2.20 -8.50 -8.30
CA PRO A 29 1.16 -8.25 -7.32
C PRO A 29 1.72 -8.11 -5.91
N ALA A 30 1.11 -7.22 -5.15
CA ALA A 30 1.56 -6.98 -3.79
C ALA A 30 0.48 -6.34 -2.93
N VAL A 31 0.63 -6.53 -1.64
CA VAL A 31 -0.01 -5.66 -0.65
C VAL A 31 1.06 -4.65 -0.26
N TYR A 32 0.69 -3.41 -0.15
CA TYR A 32 1.65 -2.37 0.16
C TYR A 32 1.06 -1.35 1.14
N ALA A 33 1.94 -0.61 1.78
CA ALA A 33 1.53 0.43 2.71
C ALA A 33 2.50 1.59 2.63
N PHE A 34 1.99 2.79 2.88
CA PHE A 34 2.84 3.95 3.09
C PHE A 34 2.96 4.13 4.60
N ALA A 35 4.18 4.27 5.10
CA ALA A 35 4.39 4.19 6.54
C ALA A 35 5.44 5.17 7.01
N ARG A 36 5.33 5.53 8.28
CA ARG A 36 6.36 6.32 8.94
C ARG A 36 6.92 5.52 10.11
N PRO A 37 8.19 5.74 10.45
CA PRO A 37 8.74 5.08 11.62
C PRO A 37 8.22 5.75 12.89
N ALA A 38 8.22 4.99 13.97
CA ALA A 38 7.79 5.48 15.26
C ALA A 38 8.68 4.87 16.33
N PHE A 39 8.66 5.51 17.51
CA PHE A 39 9.42 5.03 18.67
C PHE A 39 10.90 4.83 18.34
N GLY A 40 11.51 5.86 17.74
CA GLY A 40 12.92 5.80 17.42
C GLY A 40 13.27 4.82 16.34
N GLY A 41 12.33 4.50 15.46
CA GLY A 41 12.58 3.54 14.40
C GLY A 41 12.37 2.10 14.78
N ARG A 42 11.81 1.85 15.95
CA ARG A 42 11.59 0.48 16.40
C ARG A 42 10.34 -0.14 15.81
N THR A 43 9.42 0.68 15.35
CA THR A 43 8.18 0.18 14.79
C THR A 43 7.73 1.10 13.67
N TRP A 44 6.67 0.73 13.00
CA TRP A 44 6.15 1.44 11.85
C TRP A 44 4.68 1.74 12.06
N VAL A 45 4.27 2.92 11.62
CA VAL A 45 2.86 3.28 11.62
C VAL A 45 2.41 3.30 10.17
N PRO A 46 1.57 2.37 9.75
CA PRO A 46 1.05 2.39 8.40
C PRO A 46 -0.02 3.47 8.29
N LEU A 47 0.13 4.35 7.31
CA LEU A 47 -0.81 5.44 7.12
C LEU A 47 -1.83 5.13 6.04
N PHE A 48 -1.45 4.30 5.09
CA PHE A 48 -2.32 3.89 3.98
C PHE A 48 -1.94 2.47 3.61
N LEU A 49 -2.93 1.60 3.42
CA LEU A 49 -2.72 0.20 3.07
C LEU A 49 -3.62 -0.15 1.91
N SER A 50 -3.07 -0.82 0.91
CA SER A 50 -3.87 -1.24 -0.23
C SER A 50 -3.21 -2.44 -0.90
N ARG A 51 -3.78 -2.87 -2.00
CA ARG A 51 -3.23 -3.96 -2.78
C ARG A 51 -3.26 -3.58 -4.26
N THR A 52 -2.42 -4.23 -5.03
CA THR A 52 -2.37 -3.96 -6.46
C THR A 52 -1.94 -5.21 -7.21
N ALA A 53 -2.34 -5.30 -8.46
CA ALA A 53 -1.90 -6.38 -9.33
C ALA A 53 -0.51 -6.11 -9.90
N ASN A 54 -0.05 -4.86 -9.90
CA ASN A 54 1.28 -4.54 -10.41
C ASN A 54 1.84 -3.36 -9.64
N LEU A 55 2.76 -3.65 -8.74
CA LEU A 55 3.29 -2.64 -7.84
C LEU A 55 4.04 -1.55 -8.58
N ALA A 56 4.86 -1.91 -9.56
CA ALA A 56 5.65 -0.91 -10.28
C ALA A 56 4.74 0.11 -10.98
N VAL A 57 3.68 -0.37 -11.59
CA VAL A 57 2.74 0.52 -12.25
C VAL A 57 2.02 1.39 -11.23
N ARG A 58 1.58 0.79 -10.13
CA ARG A 58 0.79 1.52 -9.14
C ARG A 58 1.61 2.60 -8.46
N MET A 59 2.90 2.35 -8.24
CA MET A 59 3.74 3.33 -7.56
C MET A 59 4.10 4.51 -8.45
N THR A 60 3.90 4.39 -9.75
CA THR A 60 4.19 5.49 -10.64
C THR A 60 3.08 6.54 -10.48
N GLY A 61 3.40 7.66 -9.86
CA GLY A 61 2.43 8.73 -9.69
C GLY A 61 1.25 8.37 -8.81
N HIS A 62 1.51 7.62 -7.75
CA HIS A 62 0.42 7.23 -6.83
C HIS A 62 -0.20 8.48 -6.23
N GLU A 63 -1.50 8.62 -6.41
CA GLU A 63 -2.18 9.85 -6.05
C GLU A 63 -2.27 10.09 -4.55
N ARG A 64 -2.13 9.05 -3.73
CA ARG A 64 -2.20 9.21 -2.28
C ARG A 64 -0.83 9.37 -1.63
N TRP A 65 0.25 9.28 -2.41
CA TRP A 65 1.59 9.34 -1.80
C TRP A 65 1.88 10.70 -1.17
N GLU A 66 1.48 11.78 -1.85
CA GLU A 66 1.77 13.12 -1.32
C GLU A 66 1.06 13.35 0.02
N GLU A 67 -0.17 12.90 0.13
CA GLU A 67 -0.89 13.01 1.39
C GLU A 67 -0.19 12.22 2.49
N ALA A 68 0.25 10.99 2.16
CA ALA A 68 0.94 10.18 3.13
C ALA A 68 2.25 10.84 3.55
N ARG A 69 2.97 11.42 2.61
CA ARG A 69 4.23 12.08 2.90
C ARG A 69 4.00 13.26 3.85
N LEU A 70 2.93 14.01 3.65
CA LEU A 70 2.63 15.12 4.54
C LEU A 70 2.26 14.64 5.95
N LEU A 71 1.80 13.42 6.07
CA LEU A 71 1.52 12.83 7.38
C LEU A 71 2.74 12.14 7.97
N GLY A 72 3.88 12.23 7.30
CA GLY A 72 5.13 11.74 7.83
C GLY A 72 5.65 10.47 7.20
N ALA A 73 4.99 9.94 6.17
CA ALA A 73 5.46 8.72 5.53
C ALA A 73 6.83 8.92 4.93
N THR A 74 7.70 7.95 5.15
CA THR A 74 9.06 7.98 4.62
C THR A 74 9.38 6.73 3.83
N HIS A 75 8.55 5.70 3.94
CA HIS A 75 8.85 4.40 3.34
C HIS A 75 7.60 3.79 2.75
N VAL A 76 7.83 2.92 1.78
CA VAL A 76 6.80 2.06 1.25
C VAL A 76 7.09 0.66 1.76
N LEU A 77 6.09 0.04 2.35
CA LEU A 77 6.19 -1.33 2.81
C LEU A 77 5.53 -2.20 1.76
N LEU A 78 6.17 -3.29 1.40
CA LEU A 78 5.61 -4.14 0.37
C LEU A 78 5.76 -5.61 0.70
N LEU A 79 4.78 -6.38 0.28
CA LEU A 79 4.74 -7.80 0.51
C LEU A 79 4.10 -8.45 -0.71
N SER A 80 4.86 -9.32 -1.36
CA SER A 80 4.41 -9.95 -2.59
C SER A 80 3.37 -11.03 -2.29
N PHE A 81 2.30 -11.03 -3.05
CA PHE A 81 1.25 -12.04 -2.94
C PHE A 81 0.77 -12.40 -4.33
N PRO A 82 1.23 -13.51 -4.89
CA PRO A 82 0.86 -13.84 -6.25
C PRO A 82 -0.64 -14.08 -6.46
N GLU A 83 -1.29 -14.68 -5.46
CA GLU A 83 -2.70 -15.06 -5.61
C GLU A 83 -3.59 -13.91 -5.20
N ARG A 84 -4.54 -13.56 -6.06
CA ARG A 84 -5.43 -12.45 -5.79
C ARG A 84 -6.24 -12.65 -4.52
N SER A 85 -6.76 -13.87 -4.32
CA SER A 85 -7.57 -14.12 -3.14
C SER A 85 -6.75 -13.96 -1.86
N GLU A 86 -5.48 -14.30 -1.91
CA GLU A 86 -4.62 -14.11 -0.74
C GLU A 86 -4.34 -12.64 -0.49
N ARG A 87 -4.17 -11.86 -1.57
CA ARG A 87 -3.97 -10.42 -1.40
C ARG A 87 -5.19 -9.77 -0.78
N GLU A 88 -6.37 -10.16 -1.24
CA GLU A 88 -7.60 -9.61 -0.69
C GLU A 88 -7.75 -9.97 0.77
N ALA A 89 -7.50 -11.21 1.10
CA ALA A 89 -7.61 -11.64 2.49
C ALA A 89 -6.61 -10.91 3.38
N ALA A 90 -5.39 -10.73 2.88
CA ALA A 90 -4.36 -10.05 3.66
C ALA A 90 -4.72 -8.57 3.88
N GLU A 91 -5.23 -7.92 2.85
CA GLU A 91 -5.61 -6.52 2.99
C GLU A 91 -6.72 -6.36 4.02
N ILE A 92 -7.74 -7.21 3.96
CA ILE A 92 -8.83 -7.15 4.91
C ILE A 92 -8.33 -7.40 6.33
N ASP A 93 -7.53 -8.44 6.49
CA ASP A 93 -7.03 -8.84 7.80
C ASP A 93 -6.18 -7.72 8.41
N LEU A 94 -5.31 -7.13 7.61
CA LEU A 94 -4.45 -6.06 8.09
C LEU A 94 -5.22 -4.76 8.30
N SER A 95 -6.15 -4.44 7.43
CA SER A 95 -6.95 -3.22 7.61
C SER A 95 -7.78 -3.29 8.88
N ASP A 96 -8.33 -4.45 9.17
CA ASP A 96 -9.11 -4.62 10.39
C ASP A 96 -8.25 -4.45 11.63
N ALA A 97 -7.01 -4.90 11.59
CA ALA A 97 -6.13 -4.81 12.74
C ALA A 97 -5.50 -3.43 12.88
N LEU A 98 -5.09 -2.83 11.79
CA LEU A 98 -4.23 -1.64 11.84
C LEU A 98 -4.99 -0.34 11.66
N ARG A 99 -6.09 -0.37 10.96
CA ARG A 99 -6.95 0.79 10.71
C ARG A 99 -6.14 2.01 10.30
N PRO A 100 -5.43 1.96 9.16
CA PRO A 100 -4.60 3.09 8.76
C PRO A 100 -5.45 4.34 8.57
N VAL A 101 -4.93 5.46 9.01
CA VAL A 101 -5.74 6.68 9.08
C VAL A 101 -6.24 7.12 7.71
N MET A 102 -5.46 6.91 6.66
CA MET A 102 -5.90 7.34 5.33
C MET A 102 -6.95 6.40 4.74
N ASN A 103 -7.10 5.21 5.30
CA ASN A 103 -8.12 4.28 4.84
C ASN A 103 -9.48 4.59 5.44
N ASP A 104 -9.55 5.49 6.40
CA ASP A 104 -10.83 5.86 6.99
C ASP A 104 -11.64 6.77 6.08
N ASP A 105 -11.08 7.23 4.99
CA ASP A 105 -11.80 8.10 4.09
C ASP A 105 -12.86 7.36 3.31
N GLY A 106 -13.05 6.13 3.61
CA GLY A 106 -14.00 5.33 2.89
C GLY A 106 -13.38 4.01 2.60
N PRO A 107 -13.98 3.23 1.76
CA PRO A 107 -13.43 1.93 1.45
C PRO A 107 -12.03 2.09 0.92
N ALA A 108 -11.19 1.20 1.35
CA ALA A 108 -9.86 1.20 0.84
C ALA A 108 -9.91 1.08 -0.66
N GLU A 109 -8.91 1.64 -1.28
CA GLU A 109 -8.79 1.50 -2.67
C GLU A 109 -8.74 0.08 -3.05
N HIS A 110 -9.52 -0.32 -3.97
CA HIS A 110 -9.48 -1.70 -4.38
C HIS A 110 -8.39 -1.89 -5.38
N GLU A 111 -8.01 -3.13 -5.55
CA GLU A 111 -7.14 -3.50 -6.61
C GLU A 111 -7.84 -3.08 -7.88
N GLU A 112 -7.20 -2.24 -8.65
CA GLU A 112 -7.78 -1.76 -9.86
C GLU A 112 -8.05 -2.91 -10.77
N ALA A 113 -9.06 -2.76 -11.54
CA ALA A 113 -9.39 -3.76 -12.49
C ALA A 113 -8.16 -4.01 -13.29
N PRO A 114 -7.96 -5.22 -13.64
CA PRO A 114 -6.81 -5.56 -14.42
C PRO A 114 -6.82 -4.63 -15.57
N ILE A 115 -5.73 -4.05 -15.83
CA ILE A 115 -5.62 -3.22 -16.91
C ILE A 115 -5.68 -4.05 -18.04
N ALA A 116 -6.62 -4.63 -18.12
CA ALA A 116 -6.69 -5.55 -19.02
C ALA A 116 -7.03 -5.02 -20.18
N ALA A 117 -6.94 -5.67 -21.05
CA ALA A 117 -7.57 -5.35 -22.17
C ALA A 117 -7.36 -3.91 -22.49
N GLY A 118 -6.25 -3.46 -22.29
CA GLY A 118 -5.95 -2.15 -22.68
C GLY A 118 -6.61 -1.08 -21.93
N GLN A 119 -7.24 -1.39 -20.93
CA GLN A 119 -7.77 -0.41 -20.15
C GLN A 119 -6.73 0.17 -19.31
N VAL A 120 -6.61 1.39 -19.24
CA VAL A 120 -5.67 1.95 -18.40
C VAL A 120 -6.30 2.62 -17.35
N VAL A 121 -5.86 2.57 -16.45
CA VAL A 121 -6.44 3.22 -15.43
C VAL A 121 -6.02 4.49 -15.20
N HIS A 122 -6.21 4.98 -14.96
CA HIS A 122 -5.95 5.84 -14.54
C HIS A 122 -5.52 6.38 -13.70
N PHE A 123 -5.44 6.78 -13.43
CA PHE A 123 -5.07 7.23 -12.71
C PHE A 123 -4.20 7.69 -12.45
N PHE A 124 -3.81 8.08 -12.48
CA PHE A 124 -2.90 8.46 -11.96
C PHE A 124 -2.19 9.24 -12.37
N PRO A 125 -2.18 9.77 -12.54
CA PRO A 125 -1.49 10.48 -12.64
C PRO A 125 -1.26 10.97 -12.36
N PRO A 126 -1.37 10.98 -12.34
CA PRO A 126 -1.11 11.35 -11.90
C PRO A 126 -1.55 11.90 -11.41
N ILE A 127 -1.77 11.82 -11.10
CA ILE A 127 -2.09 11.95 -10.54
C ILE A 127 -2.68 12.46 -9.95
N ARG A 128 -3.30 12.62 -9.67
CA ARG A 128 -3.87 12.69 -8.97
C ARG A 128 -4.74 12.94 -8.36
N LEU A 129 -5.29 12.85 -8.27
CA LEU A 129 -6.02 12.83 -7.65
C LEU A 129 -6.61 13.06 -6.89
N LYS A 130 -7.18 13.31 -6.59
CA LYS A 130 -7.48 13.21 -5.74
C LYS A 130 -7.98 12.92 -5.35
N ALA A 131 -8.10 12.82 -5.41
CA ALA A 131 -8.35 12.36 -5.02
C ALA A 131 -8.74 11.86 -4.87
N ALA A 132 -9.00 11.66 -5.11
CA ALA A 132 -9.06 11.07 -4.92
C ALA A 132 -9.08 10.61 -4.79
N VAL A 133 -9.15 10.51 -4.87
CA VAL A 133 -8.77 10.01 -4.64
C VAL A 133 -8.63 9.74 -4.57
N GLY A 134 -8.69 9.57 -4.73
CA GLY A 134 -8.23 9.29 -4.63
C GLY A 134 -8.16 9.13 -4.71
#